data_b7d58d495d3c87606fdba4f0be6fa42e
#
_entry.id   b7d58d495d3c87606fdba4f0be6fa42e
#
_cell.length_a   1.000
_cell.length_b   1.000
_cell.length_c   1.000
_cell.angle_alpha   90.00
_cell.angle_beta   90.00
_cell.angle_gamma   90.00
#
_symmetry.space_group_name_H-M   'P 1'
#
loop_
_entity.id
_entity.type
_entity.pdbx_description
1 polymer ?
#
loop_
_entity_poly.entity_id
_entity_poly.type
_entity_poly.pdbx_seq_one_letter_code
_entity_poly.pdbx_strand_id
1 'polypeptide(L)'
;MMKIAAVSMRIKQGRCEENVRQMMRCIEEAKQEGAQLIVFPQNAVSGLQLGEMWLDDDFCRYADSFNARIAALADTIAIVWGNVRYRGSRRFNTAFFAYRGQLELRVKKIDGALENEARYFDPLDIGELIEYGGELIALGFHDQLIPATLNITLDLSDRSISPRGASQLYVNGLSLLEDACGPKLSDGRCFCVRRGRLVHFSEHAQGCHYFDLDGAQTDRPQPVPLFRRMEMLVDALTDERGPFCLWQKHPESLRLARLLQSPELLEEAPMVYGTQNDDPAHPSLFSGFTLPQLIEAGIYDSLEEAGRTRLYADLYRRTRSLRGVCRELISMAGSSPVLQAELSDPQAFVQDLLARMIPLLRAYDELCLSEEYVRYLSDDLQSWLGRQDR
;
A
#
# COMPACT_ATOMS: atom_id res chain seq x y z
N MET A 1 26.00 -20.52 5.48
CA MET A 1 24.70 -20.52 4.76
C MET A 1 23.95 -19.31 5.25
N MET A 2 23.44 -18.43 4.36
CA MET A 2 22.80 -17.19 4.77
C MET A 2 21.31 -17.43 5.03
N LYS A 3 20.84 -17.28 6.28
CA LYS A 3 19.42 -17.32 6.64
C LYS A 3 18.80 -15.96 6.36
N ILE A 4 17.75 -15.94 5.57
CA ILE A 4 17.03 -14.72 5.12
C ILE A 4 15.63 -14.70 5.74
N ALA A 5 15.18 -13.51 6.09
CA ALA A 5 13.79 -13.18 6.39
C ALA A 5 13.23 -12.28 5.28
N ALA A 6 12.32 -12.80 4.46
CA ALA A 6 11.53 -12.02 3.51
C ALA A 6 10.22 -11.60 4.20
N VAL A 7 9.89 -10.32 4.19
CA VAL A 7 8.75 -9.81 4.95
C VAL A 7 7.61 -9.41 4.02
N SER A 8 6.50 -10.15 4.08
CA SER A 8 5.23 -9.72 3.53
C SER A 8 4.44 -9.01 4.63
N MET A 9 4.58 -7.71 4.71
CA MET A 9 3.87 -6.90 5.71
C MET A 9 2.70 -6.14 5.08
N ARG A 10 1.69 -5.88 5.89
CA ARG A 10 0.63 -4.96 5.51
C ARG A 10 1.15 -3.53 5.61
N ILE A 11 1.18 -2.83 4.48
CA ILE A 11 1.64 -1.44 4.39
C ILE A 11 0.41 -0.55 4.31
N LYS A 12 0.18 0.23 5.36
CA LYS A 12 -0.89 1.24 5.40
C LYS A 12 -0.39 2.54 4.78
N GLN A 13 -1.15 3.05 3.81
CA GLN A 13 -0.78 4.26 3.07
C GLN A 13 -0.69 5.48 4.03
N GLY A 14 0.45 6.19 4.01
CA GLY A 14 0.70 7.36 4.84
C GLY A 14 0.94 7.11 6.34
N ARG A 15 0.78 5.88 6.83
CA ARG A 15 0.90 5.52 8.25
C ARG A 15 2.32 5.14 8.66
N CYS A 16 3.27 6.05 8.44
CA CYS A 16 4.71 5.79 8.61
C CYS A 16 5.05 5.16 9.97
N GLU A 17 4.53 5.70 11.09
CA GLU A 17 4.85 5.16 12.42
C GLU A 17 4.29 3.76 12.67
N GLU A 18 3.08 3.46 12.18
CA GLU A 18 2.47 2.14 12.32
C GLU A 18 3.27 1.11 11.51
N ASN A 19 3.60 1.47 10.28
CA ASN A 19 4.41 0.64 9.40
C ASN A 19 5.80 0.37 10.01
N VAL A 20 6.48 1.41 10.48
CA VAL A 20 7.81 1.27 11.11
C VAL A 20 7.73 0.46 12.41
N ARG A 21 6.69 0.62 13.23
CA ARG A 21 6.48 -0.22 14.41
C ARG A 21 6.34 -1.70 14.05
N GLN A 22 5.67 -2.01 12.94
CA GLN A 22 5.60 -3.37 12.43
C GLN A 22 6.96 -3.86 11.93
N MET A 23 7.70 -3.02 11.17
CA MET A 23 9.06 -3.35 10.74
C MET A 23 9.99 -3.66 11.91
N MET A 24 9.95 -2.84 12.97
CA MET A 24 10.78 -3.05 14.17
C MET A 24 10.48 -4.40 14.83
N ARG A 25 9.20 -4.80 14.94
CA ARG A 25 8.84 -6.13 15.45
C ARG A 25 9.41 -7.26 14.59
N CYS A 26 9.28 -7.14 13.27
CA CYS A 26 9.85 -8.13 12.34
C CYS A 26 11.39 -8.20 12.44
N ILE A 27 12.06 -7.06 12.63
CA ILE A 27 13.52 -7.03 12.80
C ILE A 27 13.95 -7.78 14.08
N GLU A 28 13.27 -7.51 15.21
CA GLU A 28 13.57 -8.20 16.46
C GLU A 28 13.28 -9.70 16.39
N GLU A 29 12.16 -10.10 15.78
CA GLU A 29 11.84 -11.49 15.53
C GLU A 29 12.92 -12.16 14.65
N ALA A 30 13.33 -11.49 13.57
CA ALA A 30 14.36 -12.02 12.65
C ALA A 30 15.72 -12.18 13.34
N LYS A 31 16.09 -11.26 14.26
CA LYS A 31 17.31 -11.41 15.09
C LYS A 31 17.21 -12.63 16.00
N GLN A 32 16.07 -12.85 16.65
CA GLN A 32 15.82 -14.01 17.52
C GLN A 32 15.88 -15.33 16.73
N GLU A 33 15.35 -15.33 15.51
CA GLU A 33 15.41 -16.46 14.59
C GLU A 33 16.79 -16.68 13.97
N GLY A 34 17.76 -15.81 14.22
CA GLY A 34 19.11 -15.90 13.70
C GLY A 34 19.22 -15.60 12.20
N ALA A 35 18.30 -14.83 11.65
CA ALA A 35 18.41 -14.35 10.28
C ALA A 35 19.61 -13.39 10.14
N GLN A 36 20.32 -13.48 9.03
CA GLN A 36 21.47 -12.62 8.72
C GLN A 36 21.06 -11.43 7.86
N LEU A 37 19.97 -11.58 7.09
CA LEU A 37 19.41 -10.57 6.22
C LEU A 37 17.88 -10.53 6.38
N ILE A 38 17.32 -9.34 6.57
CA ILE A 38 15.88 -9.13 6.50
C ILE A 38 15.56 -8.16 5.37
N VAL A 39 14.51 -8.46 4.59
CA VAL A 39 14.11 -7.68 3.42
C VAL A 39 12.65 -7.29 3.51
N PHE A 40 12.39 -5.99 3.45
CA PHE A 40 11.08 -5.37 3.43
C PHE A 40 10.70 -4.91 2.01
N PRO A 41 9.41 -4.72 1.70
CA PRO A 41 8.95 -4.29 0.39
C PRO A 41 9.37 -2.85 0.02
N GLN A 42 9.05 -2.46 -1.21
CA GLN A 42 9.11 -1.08 -1.68
C GLN A 42 8.19 -0.21 -0.81
N ASN A 43 8.64 1.00 -0.48
CA ASN A 43 7.90 1.98 0.33
C ASN A 43 7.24 1.37 1.60
N ALA A 44 7.93 0.45 2.25
CA ALA A 44 7.46 -0.22 3.47
C ALA A 44 7.15 0.77 4.61
N VAL A 45 7.76 1.95 4.62
CA VAL A 45 7.54 3.00 5.63
C VAL A 45 6.30 3.83 5.31
N SER A 46 6.21 4.36 4.11
CA SER A 46 5.23 5.39 3.75
C SER A 46 4.01 4.85 3.01
N GLY A 47 4.13 3.69 2.36
CA GLY A 47 3.23 3.31 1.27
C GLY A 47 3.62 4.04 -0.02
N LEU A 48 2.95 3.73 -1.12
CA LEU A 48 3.29 4.26 -2.45
C LEU A 48 2.20 5.18 -3.02
N GLN A 49 0.93 4.82 -2.87
CA GLN A 49 -0.20 5.54 -3.47
C GLN A 49 -0.69 6.68 -2.58
N LEU A 50 0.15 7.68 -2.36
CA LEU A 50 -0.14 8.85 -1.52
C LEU A 50 -0.56 10.09 -2.33
N GLY A 51 -0.53 10.01 -3.66
CA GLY A 51 -0.90 11.12 -4.53
C GLY A 51 -0.12 12.40 -4.19
N GLU A 52 -0.85 13.49 -4.03
CA GLU A 52 -0.29 14.82 -3.79
C GLU A 52 0.47 14.96 -2.45
N MET A 53 0.28 14.05 -1.51
CA MET A 53 1.10 14.05 -0.29
C MET A 53 2.59 13.93 -0.60
N TRP A 54 2.95 13.31 -1.73
CA TRP A 54 4.32 13.28 -2.19
C TRP A 54 4.90 14.65 -2.57
N LEU A 55 4.05 15.65 -2.84
CA LEU A 55 4.48 17.02 -3.12
C LEU A 55 4.71 17.84 -1.84
N ASP A 56 4.34 17.31 -0.67
CA ASP A 56 4.59 17.93 0.62
C ASP A 56 6.00 17.63 1.11
N ASP A 57 6.82 18.66 1.17
CA ASP A 57 8.19 18.57 1.65
C ASP A 57 8.28 18.17 3.13
N ASP A 58 7.33 18.60 3.96
CA ASP A 58 7.31 18.24 5.38
C ASP A 58 6.97 16.77 5.57
N PHE A 59 6.00 16.25 4.81
CA PHE A 59 5.71 14.81 4.79
C PHE A 59 6.91 14.01 4.30
N CYS A 60 7.54 14.42 3.20
CA CYS A 60 8.69 13.71 2.65
C CYS A 60 9.88 13.70 3.61
N ARG A 61 10.15 14.82 4.32
CA ARG A 61 11.17 14.87 5.39
C ARG A 61 10.82 13.97 6.56
N TYR A 62 9.55 13.97 6.95
CA TYR A 62 9.07 13.09 8.01
C TYR A 62 9.26 11.61 7.64
N ALA A 63 8.82 11.19 6.45
CA ALA A 63 8.99 9.82 5.98
C ALA A 63 10.47 9.42 5.82
N ASP A 64 11.32 10.33 5.29
CA ASP A 64 12.78 10.11 5.17
C ASP A 64 13.46 9.97 6.55
N SER A 65 12.98 10.65 7.59
CA SER A 65 13.57 10.60 8.93
C SER A 65 13.58 9.20 9.54
N PHE A 66 12.67 8.34 9.16
CA PHE A 66 12.62 6.95 9.62
C PHE A 66 13.77 6.08 9.07
N ASN A 67 14.38 6.48 7.95
CA ASN A 67 15.50 5.73 7.37
C ASN A 67 16.66 5.62 8.34
N ALA A 68 17.00 6.70 9.05
CA ALA A 68 18.06 6.68 10.08
C ALA A 68 17.69 5.77 11.26
N ARG A 69 16.40 5.75 11.67
CA ARG A 69 15.93 4.90 12.77
C ARG A 69 16.03 3.42 12.42
N ILE A 70 15.66 3.07 11.18
CA ILE A 70 15.74 1.69 10.70
C ILE A 70 17.20 1.26 10.54
N ALA A 71 18.05 2.11 9.95
CA ALA A 71 19.47 1.84 9.78
C ALA A 71 20.19 1.59 11.12
N ALA A 72 19.78 2.30 12.19
CA ALA A 72 20.36 2.11 13.53
C ALA A 72 20.08 0.72 14.14
N LEU A 73 19.09 -0.03 13.62
CA LEU A 73 18.77 -1.39 14.06
C LEU A 73 19.63 -2.47 13.38
N ALA A 74 20.41 -2.07 12.37
CA ALA A 74 21.22 -2.98 11.54
C ALA A 74 22.60 -3.25 12.20
N ASP A 75 22.60 -3.70 13.44
CA ASP A 75 23.80 -4.01 14.23
C ASP A 75 24.30 -5.45 14.01
N THR A 76 23.43 -6.42 14.16
CA THR A 76 23.71 -7.85 14.04
C THR A 76 23.09 -8.50 12.80
N ILE A 77 22.11 -7.84 12.19
CA ILE A 77 21.39 -8.27 10.98
C ILE A 77 21.49 -7.19 9.91
N ALA A 78 21.69 -7.58 8.65
CA ALA A 78 21.54 -6.65 7.54
C ALA A 78 20.06 -6.39 7.25
N ILE A 79 19.69 -5.15 6.97
CA ILE A 79 18.32 -4.73 6.72
C ILE A 79 18.23 -4.09 5.34
N VAL A 80 17.29 -4.58 4.53
CA VAL A 80 16.90 -3.98 3.24
C VAL A 80 15.46 -3.48 3.32
N TRP A 81 15.19 -2.24 2.89
CA TRP A 81 13.83 -1.68 2.86
C TRP A 81 13.65 -0.64 1.77
N GLY A 82 12.41 -0.44 1.35
CA GLY A 82 12.02 0.65 0.45
C GLY A 82 11.42 1.83 1.21
N ASN A 83 11.80 3.05 0.83
CA ASN A 83 11.19 4.29 1.32
C ASN A 83 11.57 5.47 0.43
N VAL A 84 10.97 6.64 0.68
CA VAL A 84 11.42 7.90 0.09
C VAL A 84 12.78 8.32 0.66
N ARG A 85 13.63 8.86 -0.21
CA ARG A 85 14.80 9.67 0.13
C ARG A 85 14.52 11.12 -0.25
N TYR A 86 14.57 12.02 0.74
CA TYR A 86 14.35 13.44 0.52
C TYR A 86 15.65 14.23 0.65
N ARG A 87 16.06 14.96 -0.40
CA ARG A 87 17.30 15.73 -0.43
C ARG A 87 17.15 17.00 -1.26
N GLY A 88 17.34 18.17 -0.64
CA GLY A 88 17.34 19.45 -1.35
C GLY A 88 16.09 19.68 -2.18
N SER A 89 14.93 19.48 -1.61
CA SER A 89 13.59 19.55 -2.28
C SER A 89 13.36 18.52 -3.38
N ARG A 90 14.21 17.51 -3.50
CA ARG A 90 14.07 16.39 -4.44
C ARG A 90 13.66 15.13 -3.72
N ARG A 91 12.84 14.32 -4.38
CA ARG A 91 12.24 13.10 -3.86
C ARG A 91 12.66 11.91 -4.70
N PHE A 92 13.18 10.89 -4.04
CA PHE A 92 13.65 9.68 -4.73
C PHE A 92 12.98 8.46 -4.11
N ASN A 93 12.35 7.63 -4.93
CA ASN A 93 11.93 6.31 -4.51
C ASN A 93 13.16 5.41 -4.39
N THR A 94 13.45 4.93 -3.18
CA THR A 94 14.78 4.41 -2.87
C THR A 94 14.70 3.09 -2.11
N ALA A 95 15.52 2.12 -2.50
CA ALA A 95 15.84 0.94 -1.73
C ALA A 95 17.12 1.20 -0.93
N PHE A 96 17.10 0.86 0.35
CA PHE A 96 18.19 1.00 1.29
C PHE A 96 18.71 -0.35 1.72
N PHE A 97 20.00 -0.42 1.99
CA PHE A 97 20.68 -1.51 2.70
C PHE A 97 21.46 -0.92 3.86
N ALA A 98 21.34 -1.49 5.05
CA ALA A 98 22.13 -1.10 6.20
C ALA A 98 22.73 -2.32 6.91
N TYR A 99 23.99 -2.20 7.34
CA TYR A 99 24.66 -3.17 8.18
C TYR A 99 25.86 -2.53 8.90
N ARG A 100 25.89 -2.60 10.24
CA ARG A 100 27.02 -2.14 11.11
C ARG A 100 27.53 -0.73 10.77
N GLY A 101 26.61 0.20 10.56
CA GLY A 101 26.93 1.59 10.23
C GLY A 101 27.19 1.85 8.74
N GLN A 102 27.33 0.81 7.91
CA GLN A 102 27.30 0.94 6.45
C GLN A 102 25.85 1.21 6.01
N LEU A 103 25.67 2.18 5.13
CA LEU A 103 24.38 2.49 4.52
C LEU A 103 24.57 2.68 3.02
N GLU A 104 24.06 1.76 2.25
CA GLU A 104 24.02 1.81 0.79
C GLU A 104 22.59 2.02 0.31
N LEU A 105 22.46 2.54 -0.90
CA LEU A 105 21.16 2.82 -1.47
C LEU A 105 21.13 2.60 -3.00
N ARG A 106 19.93 2.31 -3.51
CA ARG A 106 19.63 2.37 -4.92
C ARG A 106 18.36 3.18 -5.13
N VAL A 107 18.45 4.21 -5.97
CA VAL A 107 17.29 4.99 -6.40
C VAL A 107 16.58 4.27 -7.54
N LYS A 108 15.27 4.23 -7.49
CA LYS A 108 14.43 3.67 -8.56
C LYS A 108 14.57 4.54 -9.80
N LYS A 109 14.91 3.92 -10.93
CA LYS A 109 14.82 4.56 -12.23
C LYS A 109 13.35 4.77 -12.57
N ILE A 110 12.95 6.01 -12.72
CA ILE A 110 11.58 6.38 -13.10
C ILE A 110 11.57 6.50 -14.64
N ASP A 111 10.77 5.67 -15.29
CA ASP A 111 10.56 5.74 -16.71
C ASP A 111 9.32 6.62 -16.98
N GLY A 112 9.57 7.87 -17.39
CA GLY A 112 8.57 8.94 -17.45
C GLY A 112 7.37 8.72 -18.39
N ALA A 113 7.35 7.61 -19.14
CA ALA A 113 6.29 7.33 -20.11
C ALA A 113 5.16 6.44 -19.56
N LEU A 114 5.34 5.74 -18.43
CA LEU A 114 4.44 4.67 -18.00
C LEU A 114 4.00 4.73 -16.53
N GLU A 115 4.55 5.63 -15.72
CA GLU A 115 4.31 5.58 -14.28
C GLU A 115 3.86 6.94 -13.74
N ASN A 116 2.73 6.96 -13.04
CA ASN A 116 2.26 8.09 -12.23
C ASN A 116 3.32 8.57 -11.20
N GLU A 117 4.30 7.71 -10.88
CA GLU A 117 5.42 8.04 -10.02
C GLU A 117 6.31 9.17 -10.58
N ALA A 118 6.41 9.32 -11.90
CA ALA A 118 7.20 10.40 -12.52
C ALA A 118 6.74 11.81 -12.16
N ARG A 119 5.49 11.94 -11.70
CA ARG A 119 4.93 13.20 -11.19
C ARG A 119 5.49 13.55 -9.82
N TYR A 120 5.83 12.56 -9.01
CA TYR A 120 6.13 12.73 -7.61
C TYR A 120 7.61 12.52 -7.27
N PHE A 121 8.30 11.69 -8.04
CA PHE A 121 9.68 11.32 -7.77
C PHE A 121 10.60 11.79 -8.89
N ASP A 122 11.75 12.31 -8.47
CA ASP A 122 12.79 12.74 -9.39
C ASP A 122 13.48 11.53 -10.03
N PRO A 123 13.73 11.57 -11.36
CA PRO A 123 14.46 10.53 -12.02
C PRO A 123 15.94 10.58 -11.62
N LEU A 124 16.45 9.44 -11.17
CA LEU A 124 17.86 9.26 -10.88
C LEU A 124 18.16 7.75 -10.97
N ASP A 125 19.21 7.37 -11.66
CA ASP A 125 19.68 5.99 -11.71
C ASP A 125 21.03 5.91 -11.00
N ILE A 126 20.98 5.71 -9.68
CA ILE A 126 22.16 5.53 -8.84
C ILE A 126 21.98 4.28 -8.00
N GLY A 127 23.00 3.47 -7.91
CA GLY A 127 23.10 2.34 -7.02
C GLY A 127 24.35 1.53 -7.29
N GLU A 128 25.01 1.16 -6.22
CA GLU A 128 26.20 0.34 -6.25
C GLU A 128 25.86 -1.11 -5.92
N LEU A 129 26.78 -2.02 -6.23
CA LEU A 129 26.71 -3.40 -5.81
C LEU A 129 27.23 -3.49 -4.35
N ILE A 130 26.59 -4.33 -3.57
CA ILE A 130 26.85 -4.47 -2.13
C ILE A 130 27.48 -5.82 -1.87
N GLU A 131 28.64 -5.84 -1.26
CA GLU A 131 29.27 -7.09 -0.79
C GLU A 131 28.75 -7.44 0.61
N TYR A 132 28.01 -8.54 0.73
CA TYR A 132 27.52 -9.02 2.01
C TYR A 132 27.32 -10.53 2.05
N GLY A 133 27.78 -11.19 3.11
CA GLY A 133 27.59 -12.62 3.34
C GLY A 133 28.16 -13.54 2.25
N GLY A 134 29.17 -13.07 1.52
CA GLY A 134 29.79 -13.77 0.40
C GLY A 134 29.03 -13.60 -0.93
N GLU A 135 28.01 -12.73 -0.96
CA GLU A 135 27.25 -12.39 -2.15
C GLU A 135 27.59 -10.98 -2.63
N LEU A 136 27.54 -10.80 -3.94
CA LEU A 136 27.48 -9.50 -4.58
C LEU A 136 26.01 -9.19 -4.84
N ILE A 137 25.43 -8.30 -4.03
CA ILE A 137 24.00 -8.00 -4.01
C ILE A 137 23.71 -6.78 -4.87
N ALA A 138 22.71 -6.87 -5.73
CA ALA A 138 22.11 -5.73 -6.41
C ALA A 138 20.70 -5.47 -5.84
N LEU A 139 20.42 -4.23 -5.42
CA LEU A 139 19.08 -3.79 -5.10
C LEU A 139 18.37 -3.37 -6.39
N GLY A 140 17.07 -3.65 -6.50
CA GLY A 140 16.27 -3.31 -7.66
C GLY A 140 14.80 -3.17 -7.34
N PHE A 141 14.04 -2.76 -8.35
CA PHE A 141 12.60 -2.58 -8.30
C PHE A 141 11.95 -3.33 -9.46
N HIS A 142 10.72 -3.81 -9.25
CA HIS A 142 9.96 -4.58 -10.24
C HIS A 142 10.75 -5.73 -10.86
N ASP A 143 10.98 -5.70 -12.17
CA ASP A 143 11.63 -6.75 -12.95
C ASP A 143 13.05 -6.40 -13.39
N GLN A 144 13.66 -5.37 -12.83
CA GLN A 144 15.04 -4.99 -13.12
C GLN A 144 16.00 -6.04 -12.56
N LEU A 145 16.81 -6.63 -13.44
CA LEU A 145 17.90 -7.51 -13.06
C LEU A 145 19.24 -6.86 -13.41
N ILE A 146 20.14 -6.86 -12.46
CA ILE A 146 21.46 -6.28 -12.57
C ILE A 146 22.48 -7.42 -12.49
N PRO A 147 23.59 -7.39 -13.25
CA PRO A 147 24.65 -8.40 -13.11
C PRO A 147 25.19 -8.45 -11.67
N ALA A 148 24.74 -9.46 -10.90
CA ALA A 148 25.08 -9.68 -9.50
C ALA A 148 24.91 -11.15 -9.16
N THR A 149 25.44 -11.61 -8.01
CA THR A 149 25.23 -12.99 -7.54
C THR A 149 23.88 -13.19 -6.90
N LEU A 150 23.28 -12.08 -6.37
CA LEU A 150 21.92 -12.04 -5.84
C LEU A 150 21.25 -10.71 -6.17
N ASN A 151 20.14 -10.75 -6.87
CA ASN A 151 19.27 -9.58 -7.05
C ASN A 151 18.20 -9.56 -5.98
N ILE A 152 18.07 -8.47 -5.23
CA ILE A 152 17.00 -8.21 -4.28
C ILE A 152 16.06 -7.19 -4.90
N THR A 153 14.85 -7.65 -5.25
CA THR A 153 13.82 -6.84 -5.92
C THR A 153 12.73 -6.49 -4.93
N LEU A 154 12.55 -5.20 -4.70
CA LEU A 154 11.47 -4.66 -3.87
C LEU A 154 10.30 -4.23 -4.74
N ASP A 155 9.09 -4.56 -4.32
CA ASP A 155 7.88 -4.18 -5.04
C ASP A 155 6.75 -3.79 -4.08
N LEU A 156 5.78 -3.07 -4.62
CA LEU A 156 4.50 -2.76 -4.01
C LEU A 156 3.47 -2.57 -5.11
N SER A 157 3.08 -3.67 -5.73
CA SER A 157 2.16 -3.68 -6.86
C SER A 157 1.20 -4.87 -6.82
N ASP A 158 0.16 -4.81 -7.62
CA ASP A 158 -0.77 -5.91 -7.88
C ASP A 158 -0.32 -6.81 -9.06
N ARG A 159 0.86 -6.51 -9.63
CA ARG A 159 1.38 -7.25 -10.79
C ARG A 159 1.93 -8.61 -10.36
N SER A 160 1.46 -9.64 -11.01
CA SER A 160 2.02 -10.98 -10.82
C SER A 160 3.34 -11.11 -11.54
N ILE A 161 4.45 -11.03 -10.78
CA ILE A 161 5.79 -11.23 -11.30
C ILE A 161 6.21 -12.69 -11.13
N SER A 162 6.70 -13.29 -12.19
CA SER A 162 7.31 -14.63 -12.15
C SER A 162 8.81 -14.53 -11.90
N PRO A 163 9.42 -15.53 -11.25
CA PRO A 163 10.87 -15.59 -11.08
C PRO A 163 11.61 -15.41 -12.40
N ARG A 164 12.61 -14.52 -12.40
CA ARG A 164 13.49 -14.25 -13.54
C ARG A 164 14.95 -14.33 -13.11
N GLY A 165 15.80 -14.73 -14.02
CA GLY A 165 17.24 -14.82 -13.76
C GLY A 165 17.64 -16.04 -12.89
N ALA A 166 18.95 -16.12 -12.64
CA ALA A 166 19.55 -17.26 -11.94
C ALA A 166 19.42 -17.17 -10.41
N SER A 167 19.47 -15.95 -9.86
CA SER A 167 19.37 -15.73 -8.41
C SER A 167 18.65 -14.42 -8.15
N GLN A 168 17.44 -14.53 -7.58
CA GLN A 168 16.57 -13.39 -7.29
C GLN A 168 15.80 -13.64 -6.01
N LEU A 169 15.83 -12.67 -5.11
CA LEU A 169 14.92 -12.52 -3.99
C LEU A 169 13.94 -11.40 -4.33
N TYR A 170 12.67 -11.71 -4.46
CA TYR A 170 11.59 -10.76 -4.71
C TYR A 170 10.73 -10.64 -3.48
N VAL A 171 10.44 -9.39 -3.08
CA VAL A 171 9.63 -9.09 -1.90
C VAL A 171 8.60 -8.02 -2.24
N ASN A 172 7.33 -8.41 -2.17
CA ASN A 172 6.17 -7.54 -2.34
C ASN A 172 5.42 -7.37 -1.02
N GLY A 173 4.88 -6.17 -0.77
CA GLY A 173 4.05 -5.89 0.38
C GLY A 173 2.57 -6.19 0.14
N LEU A 174 1.82 -6.37 1.23
CA LEU A 174 0.37 -6.34 1.22
C LEU A 174 -0.08 -4.89 1.40
N SER A 175 -0.69 -4.29 0.40
CA SER A 175 -1.18 -2.91 0.47
C SER A 175 -2.47 -2.75 -0.32
N LEU A 176 -3.35 -1.91 0.20
CA LEU A 176 -4.52 -1.50 -0.54
C LEU A 176 -4.08 -0.55 -1.65
N LEU A 177 -4.28 -0.97 -2.88
CA LEU A 177 -4.01 -0.21 -4.10
C LEU A 177 -5.33 0.15 -4.77
N GLU A 178 -5.37 1.24 -5.50
CA GLU A 178 -6.55 1.67 -6.25
C GLU A 178 -6.15 1.97 -7.69
N ASP A 179 -6.89 1.41 -8.63
CA ASP A 179 -6.75 1.66 -10.05
C ASP A 179 -8.12 2.03 -10.68
N ALA A 180 -8.16 2.09 -12.01
CA ALA A 180 -9.38 2.38 -12.76
C ALA A 180 -10.53 1.39 -12.48
N CYS A 181 -10.20 0.17 -12.07
CA CYS A 181 -11.19 -0.89 -11.77
C CYS A 181 -11.65 -0.87 -10.31
N GLY A 182 -11.02 -0.09 -9.45
CA GLY A 182 -11.35 0.03 -8.03
C GLY A 182 -10.25 -0.47 -7.10
N PRO A 183 -10.56 -0.59 -5.79
CA PRO A 183 -9.58 -1.00 -4.80
C PRO A 183 -9.22 -2.48 -4.95
N LYS A 184 -7.93 -2.75 -4.83
CA LYS A 184 -7.33 -4.08 -4.85
C LYS A 184 -6.34 -4.22 -3.72
N LEU A 185 -6.12 -5.45 -3.26
CA LEU A 185 -5.04 -5.76 -2.35
C LEU A 185 -3.88 -6.37 -3.17
N SER A 186 -2.67 -5.81 -3.03
CA SER A 186 -1.47 -6.45 -3.58
C SER A 186 -1.26 -7.83 -2.95
N ASP A 187 -0.60 -8.73 -3.68
CA ASP A 187 -0.54 -10.14 -3.31
C ASP A 187 0.47 -10.45 -2.18
N GLY A 188 1.32 -9.49 -1.80
CA GLY A 188 2.34 -9.70 -0.79
C GLY A 188 3.29 -10.84 -1.11
N ARG A 189 3.50 -11.14 -2.40
CA ARG A 189 4.31 -12.27 -2.84
C ARG A 189 5.77 -12.08 -2.47
N CYS A 190 6.34 -13.12 -1.86
CA CYS A 190 7.77 -13.25 -1.67
C CYS A 190 8.26 -14.54 -2.32
N PHE A 191 9.32 -14.48 -3.10
CA PHE A 191 9.97 -15.67 -3.60
C PHE A 191 11.49 -15.53 -3.66
N CYS A 192 12.18 -16.63 -3.54
CA CYS A 192 13.61 -16.72 -3.77
C CYS A 192 13.92 -17.80 -4.80
N VAL A 193 14.60 -17.41 -5.87
CA VAL A 193 15.24 -18.32 -6.82
C VAL A 193 16.74 -18.23 -6.60
N ARG A 194 17.39 -19.38 -6.46
CA ARG A 194 18.84 -19.50 -6.33
C ARG A 194 19.39 -20.46 -7.35
N ARG A 195 20.26 -19.95 -8.23
CA ARG A 195 20.85 -20.75 -9.33
C ARG A 195 19.79 -21.49 -10.15
N GLY A 196 18.68 -20.79 -10.46
CA GLY A 196 17.58 -21.35 -11.24
C GLY A 196 16.62 -22.26 -10.48
N ARG A 197 16.84 -22.51 -9.18
CA ARG A 197 15.94 -23.33 -8.34
C ARG A 197 15.11 -22.45 -7.44
N LEU A 198 13.83 -22.75 -7.30
CA LEU A 198 12.95 -22.07 -6.34
C LEU A 198 13.27 -22.57 -4.93
N VAL A 199 13.69 -21.68 -4.04
CA VAL A 199 14.08 -21.99 -2.65
C VAL A 199 12.99 -21.58 -1.67
N HIS A 200 12.24 -20.52 -2.01
CA HIS A 200 11.13 -20.04 -1.20
C HIS A 200 10.04 -19.46 -2.10
N PHE A 201 8.77 -19.60 -1.69
CA PHE A 201 7.61 -18.94 -2.27
C PHE A 201 6.51 -18.77 -1.22
N SER A 202 5.99 -17.57 -1.11
CA SER A 202 4.79 -17.23 -0.33
C SER A 202 3.95 -16.18 -1.09
N GLU A 203 2.65 -16.20 -0.86
CA GLU A 203 1.70 -15.30 -1.49
C GLU A 203 0.51 -15.12 -0.55
N HIS A 204 -0.01 -13.90 -0.42
CA HIS A 204 -1.11 -13.53 0.48
C HIS A 204 -0.92 -14.00 1.95
N ALA A 205 0.32 -14.12 2.38
CA ALA A 205 0.67 -14.56 3.73
C ALA A 205 1.43 -13.44 4.43
N GLN A 206 0.79 -12.81 5.42
CA GLN A 206 1.41 -11.78 6.22
C GLN A 206 2.39 -12.37 7.22
N GLY A 207 3.59 -11.80 7.33
CA GLY A 207 4.61 -12.18 8.31
C GLY A 207 6.03 -12.22 7.76
N CYS A 208 6.92 -12.72 8.59
CA CYS A 208 8.30 -12.99 8.25
C CYS A 208 8.44 -14.43 7.73
N HIS A 209 8.99 -14.58 6.55
CA HIS A 209 9.22 -15.87 5.89
C HIS A 209 10.70 -16.20 5.94
N TYR A 210 11.06 -17.24 6.70
CA TYR A 210 12.45 -17.62 6.94
C TYR A 210 12.88 -18.76 6.04
N PHE A 211 14.03 -18.62 5.41
CA PHE A 211 14.64 -19.67 4.59
C PHE A 211 16.16 -19.48 4.46
N ASP A 212 16.85 -20.53 4.13
CA ASP A 212 18.28 -20.49 3.80
C ASP A 212 18.46 -20.19 2.30
N LEU A 213 19.35 -19.25 1.95
CA LEU A 213 19.59 -18.85 0.56
C LEU A 213 19.99 -20.03 -0.35
N ASP A 214 20.80 -20.93 0.16
CA ASP A 214 21.20 -22.16 -0.54
C ASP A 214 20.41 -23.39 -0.04
N GLY A 215 19.17 -23.18 0.43
CA GLY A 215 18.28 -24.22 0.93
C GLY A 215 17.81 -25.20 -0.13
N ALA A 216 17.01 -26.16 0.30
CA ALA A 216 16.41 -27.14 -0.59
C ALA A 216 15.43 -26.48 -1.57
N GLN A 217 15.25 -27.09 -2.72
CA GLN A 217 14.20 -26.68 -3.66
C GLN A 217 12.82 -26.87 -3.02
N THR A 218 11.95 -25.89 -3.19
CA THR A 218 10.54 -25.97 -2.77
C THR A 218 9.62 -25.90 -3.99
N ASP A 219 8.43 -26.43 -3.84
CA ASP A 219 7.37 -26.27 -4.82
C ASP A 219 6.58 -25.01 -4.54
N ARG A 220 5.89 -24.48 -5.56
CA ARG A 220 4.92 -23.42 -5.34
C ARG A 220 3.75 -24.00 -4.53
N PRO A 221 3.32 -23.34 -3.46
CA PRO A 221 2.13 -23.75 -2.74
C PRO A 221 0.90 -23.64 -3.64
N GLN A 222 -0.17 -24.29 -3.24
CA GLN A 222 -1.47 -24.10 -3.89
C GLN A 222 -1.88 -22.62 -3.79
N PRO A 223 -2.48 -22.06 -4.84
CA PRO A 223 -2.97 -20.69 -4.82
C PRO A 223 -3.91 -20.48 -3.62
N VAL A 224 -3.80 -19.29 -3.01
CA VAL A 224 -4.70 -18.93 -1.92
C VAL A 224 -6.15 -18.89 -2.43
N PRO A 225 -7.09 -19.56 -1.74
CA PRO A 225 -8.50 -19.61 -2.12
C PRO A 225 -9.09 -18.22 -2.36
N LEU A 226 -10.03 -18.13 -3.30
CA LEU A 226 -10.65 -16.86 -3.68
C LEU A 226 -11.36 -16.22 -2.49
N PHE A 227 -12.09 -17.01 -1.69
CA PHE A 227 -12.79 -16.50 -0.51
C PHE A 227 -11.83 -15.83 0.48
N ARG A 228 -10.63 -16.40 0.67
CA ARG A 228 -9.63 -15.85 1.57
C ARG A 228 -9.09 -14.50 1.07
N ARG A 229 -8.87 -14.38 -0.24
CA ARG A 229 -8.46 -13.10 -0.85
C ARG A 229 -9.53 -12.03 -0.72
N MET A 230 -10.81 -12.41 -0.83
CA MET A 230 -11.94 -11.52 -0.61
C MET A 230 -12.01 -11.04 0.85
N GLU A 231 -11.86 -11.95 1.82
CA GLU A 231 -11.76 -11.56 3.24
C GLU A 231 -10.64 -10.55 3.47
N MET A 232 -9.44 -10.84 2.97
CA MET A 232 -8.28 -9.95 3.13
C MET A 232 -8.52 -8.56 2.53
N LEU A 233 -9.20 -8.48 1.37
CA LEU A 233 -9.56 -7.20 0.76
C LEU A 233 -10.55 -6.43 1.63
N VAL A 234 -11.61 -7.07 2.12
CA VAL A 234 -12.61 -6.43 2.99
C VAL A 234 -11.98 -6.00 4.30
N ASP A 235 -11.11 -6.82 4.91
CA ASP A 235 -10.33 -6.43 6.10
C ASP A 235 -9.46 -5.20 5.83
N ALA A 236 -8.82 -5.15 4.67
CA ALA A 236 -8.02 -4.01 4.28
C ALA A 236 -8.87 -2.74 4.13
N LEU A 237 -10.00 -2.83 3.46
CA LEU A 237 -10.90 -1.69 3.26
C LEU A 237 -11.47 -1.18 4.58
N THR A 238 -11.90 -2.07 5.46
CA THR A 238 -12.51 -1.68 6.73
C THR A 238 -11.48 -1.12 7.72
N ASP A 239 -10.24 -1.59 7.71
CA ASP A 239 -9.18 -1.09 8.57
C ASP A 239 -8.59 0.26 8.07
N GLU A 240 -8.36 0.40 6.77
CA GLU A 240 -7.73 1.61 6.22
C GLU A 240 -8.73 2.75 5.94
N ARG A 241 -9.98 2.41 5.62
CA ARG A 241 -11.03 3.36 5.28
C ARG A 241 -12.15 3.43 6.31
N GLY A 242 -12.01 2.73 7.43
CA GLY A 242 -13.01 2.73 8.48
C GLY A 242 -13.31 4.13 9.02
N PRO A 243 -14.53 4.40 9.52
CA PRO A 243 -14.92 5.67 10.12
C PRO A 243 -14.04 6.03 11.32
N PHE A 244 -13.32 5.05 11.87
CA PHE A 244 -12.38 5.19 12.98
C PHE A 244 -10.92 5.32 12.54
N CYS A 245 -10.63 5.61 11.28
CA CYS A 245 -9.34 6.18 10.93
C CYS A 245 -9.22 7.51 11.68
N LEU A 246 -8.92 7.37 12.95
CA LEU A 246 -8.83 8.46 13.91
C LEU A 246 -7.94 9.53 13.32
N TRP A 247 -8.48 10.71 13.27
CA TRP A 247 -7.76 11.96 13.21
C TRP A 247 -6.75 11.99 14.38
N GLN A 248 -5.68 11.24 14.24
CA GLN A 248 -4.51 11.48 15.06
C GLN A 248 -3.88 12.75 14.53
N LYS A 249 -3.17 13.49 15.38
CA LYS A 249 -2.36 14.65 14.98
C LYS A 249 -1.27 14.20 14.01
N HIS A 250 -1.70 13.88 12.80
CA HIS A 250 -0.87 13.39 11.73
C HIS A 250 -0.30 14.58 10.98
N PRO A 251 0.91 14.50 10.44
CA PRO A 251 1.44 15.52 9.52
C PRO A 251 0.46 15.89 8.41
N GLU A 252 -0.31 14.92 7.93
CA GLU A 252 -1.40 15.09 6.95
C GLU A 252 -2.50 16.06 7.38
N SER A 253 -2.92 15.98 8.65
CA SER A 253 -3.93 16.88 9.20
C SER A 253 -3.43 18.31 9.27
N LEU A 254 -2.16 18.48 9.67
CA LEU A 254 -1.52 19.78 9.71
C LEU A 254 -1.32 20.35 8.30
N ARG A 255 -0.99 19.50 7.34
CA ARG A 255 -0.89 19.90 5.94
C ARG A 255 -2.23 20.34 5.39
N LEU A 256 -3.28 19.55 5.58
CA LEU A 256 -4.62 19.88 5.14
C LEU A 256 -5.06 21.22 5.73
N ALA A 257 -4.85 21.42 7.04
CA ALA A 257 -5.14 22.67 7.69
C ALA A 257 -4.37 23.86 7.07
N ARG A 258 -3.08 23.68 6.73
CA ARG A 258 -2.28 24.73 6.06
C ARG A 258 -2.77 25.01 4.64
N LEU A 259 -3.08 23.97 3.85
CA LEU A 259 -3.62 24.14 2.50
C LEU A 259 -4.95 24.88 2.49
N LEU A 260 -5.80 24.63 3.48
CA LEU A 260 -7.10 25.26 3.60
C LEU A 260 -7.02 26.70 4.12
N GLN A 261 -5.93 27.04 4.82
CA GLN A 261 -5.65 28.41 5.26
C GLN A 261 -4.96 29.26 4.18
N SER A 262 -4.54 28.66 3.06
CA SER A 262 -3.83 29.34 1.97
C SER A 262 -4.66 29.23 0.69
N PRO A 263 -5.55 30.20 0.40
CA PRO A 263 -6.40 30.20 -0.80
C PRO A 263 -5.62 30.02 -2.10
N GLU A 264 -4.41 30.58 -2.18
CA GLU A 264 -3.52 30.49 -3.33
C GLU A 264 -3.11 29.03 -3.62
N LEU A 265 -2.85 28.23 -2.59
CA LEU A 265 -2.55 26.81 -2.74
C LEU A 265 -3.79 26.00 -3.17
N LEU A 266 -4.99 26.49 -2.84
CA LEU A 266 -6.24 25.91 -3.30
C LEU A 266 -6.52 26.27 -4.76
N GLU A 267 -6.07 27.43 -5.24
CA GLU A 267 -6.19 27.82 -6.65
C GLU A 267 -5.21 27.06 -7.56
N GLU A 268 -4.02 26.75 -7.09
CA GLU A 268 -3.06 25.89 -7.79
C GLU A 268 -3.45 24.40 -7.73
N ALA A 269 -4.15 23.97 -6.69
CA ALA A 269 -4.69 22.63 -6.52
C ALA A 269 -5.84 22.23 -7.48
N PRO A 270 -6.63 23.14 -8.13
CA PRO A 270 -7.72 22.77 -9.04
C PRO A 270 -7.31 21.86 -10.19
N MET A 271 -6.12 22.05 -10.69
CA MET A 271 -5.57 21.22 -11.78
C MET A 271 -5.25 19.78 -11.33
N VAL A 272 -5.02 19.60 -10.05
CA VAL A 272 -4.60 18.35 -9.43
C VAL A 272 -5.78 17.53 -8.93
N TYR A 273 -6.79 18.21 -8.40
CA TYR A 273 -8.03 17.61 -7.89
C TYR A 273 -9.19 17.82 -8.84
N GLY A 274 -8.85 18.23 -10.06
CA GLY A 274 -9.82 18.73 -11.03
C GLY A 274 -10.90 17.74 -11.36
N THR A 275 -12.08 18.28 -11.39
CA THR A 275 -13.29 17.76 -11.99
C THR A 275 -13.13 17.28 -13.44
N GLN A 276 -11.95 17.36 -14.03
CA GLN A 276 -11.68 16.98 -15.42
C GLN A 276 -11.03 15.62 -15.59
N ASN A 277 -10.48 15.03 -14.55
CA ASN A 277 -9.91 13.71 -14.64
C ASN A 277 -10.53 12.82 -13.56
N ASP A 278 -11.42 11.95 -13.97
CA ASP A 278 -11.79 10.72 -13.27
C ASP A 278 -10.56 9.78 -13.22
N ASP A 279 -9.38 10.32 -12.95
CA ASP A 279 -8.15 9.54 -12.83
C ASP A 279 -8.10 8.90 -11.45
N PRO A 280 -8.45 7.60 -11.35
CA PRO A 280 -8.47 6.87 -10.10
C PRO A 280 -7.07 6.67 -9.51
N ALA A 281 -6.02 7.02 -10.23
CA ALA A 281 -4.63 6.93 -9.79
C ALA A 281 -4.21 8.07 -8.84
N HIS A 282 -5.07 9.08 -8.65
CA HIS A 282 -4.74 10.23 -7.81
C HIS A 282 -5.65 10.24 -6.58
N PRO A 283 -5.22 9.69 -5.43
CA PRO A 283 -5.94 9.85 -4.18
C PRO A 283 -6.06 11.34 -3.85
N SER A 284 -7.24 11.76 -3.44
CA SER A 284 -7.48 13.16 -3.12
C SER A 284 -6.80 13.58 -1.82
N LEU A 285 -6.64 14.89 -1.65
CA LEU A 285 -6.15 15.52 -0.42
C LEU A 285 -6.91 15.06 0.83
N PHE A 286 -8.20 14.76 0.67
CA PHE A 286 -9.09 14.34 1.74
C PHE A 286 -9.11 12.81 1.92
N SER A 287 -8.25 12.09 1.18
CA SER A 287 -8.13 10.64 1.27
C SER A 287 -7.78 10.25 2.70
N GLY A 288 -8.59 9.40 3.30
CA GLY A 288 -8.41 8.97 4.68
C GLY A 288 -9.17 9.78 5.74
N PHE A 289 -9.85 10.88 5.37
CA PHE A 289 -10.66 11.65 6.32
C PHE A 289 -12.14 11.49 6.03
N THR A 290 -12.94 11.47 7.09
CA THR A 290 -14.41 11.52 7.01
C THR A 290 -14.87 12.95 7.19
N LEU A 291 -16.09 13.29 6.72
CA LEU A 291 -16.64 14.62 6.90
C LEU A 291 -16.78 15.01 8.40
N PRO A 292 -17.31 14.15 9.31
CA PRO A 292 -17.31 14.48 10.73
C PRO A 292 -15.94 14.86 11.26
N GLN A 293 -14.88 14.15 10.85
CA GLN A 293 -13.50 14.47 11.24
C GLN A 293 -13.05 15.84 10.71
N LEU A 294 -13.44 16.20 9.48
CA LEU A 294 -13.14 17.50 8.90
C LEU A 294 -13.93 18.62 9.58
N ILE A 295 -15.18 18.35 10.00
CA ILE A 295 -16.02 19.29 10.76
C ILE A 295 -15.44 19.49 12.17
N GLU A 296 -15.16 18.40 12.88
CA GLU A 296 -14.60 18.44 14.24
C GLU A 296 -13.27 19.19 14.30
N ALA A 297 -12.46 19.06 13.26
CA ALA A 297 -11.20 19.79 13.13
C ALA A 297 -11.40 21.27 12.69
N GLY A 298 -12.62 21.72 12.44
CA GLY A 298 -12.91 23.07 11.94
C GLY A 298 -12.48 23.31 10.48
N ILE A 299 -12.08 22.26 9.79
CA ILE A 299 -11.58 22.35 8.41
C ILE A 299 -12.73 22.57 7.44
N TYR A 300 -13.83 21.83 7.62
CA TYR A 300 -15.00 21.95 6.74
C TYR A 300 -15.57 23.37 6.72
N ASP A 301 -15.66 24.01 7.89
CA ASP A 301 -16.21 25.37 8.02
C ASP A 301 -15.29 26.44 7.42
N SER A 302 -14.00 26.16 7.33
CA SER A 302 -13.01 27.05 6.70
C SER A 302 -12.99 26.93 5.18
N LEU A 303 -13.66 25.92 4.59
CA LEU A 303 -13.71 25.72 3.15
C LEU A 303 -14.68 26.70 2.49
N GLU A 304 -14.23 27.38 1.44
CA GLU A 304 -15.11 28.07 0.51
C GLU A 304 -15.97 27.08 -0.30
N GLU A 305 -16.99 27.60 -0.99
CA GLU A 305 -17.93 26.77 -1.77
C GLU A 305 -17.23 25.83 -2.75
N ALA A 306 -16.20 26.31 -3.45
CA ALA A 306 -15.41 25.49 -4.37
C ALA A 306 -14.68 24.34 -3.65
N GLY A 307 -14.16 24.58 -2.44
CA GLY A 307 -13.51 23.57 -1.61
C GLY A 307 -14.49 22.51 -1.12
N ARG A 308 -15.71 22.92 -0.72
CA ARG A 308 -16.78 22.00 -0.31
C ARG A 308 -17.23 21.12 -1.47
N THR A 309 -17.42 21.70 -2.66
CA THR A 309 -17.79 20.95 -3.88
C THR A 309 -16.75 19.89 -4.20
N ARG A 310 -15.46 20.19 -4.06
CA ARG A 310 -14.38 19.22 -4.27
C ARG A 310 -14.37 18.12 -3.23
N LEU A 311 -14.57 18.47 -1.95
CA LEU A 311 -14.70 17.50 -0.88
C LEU A 311 -15.83 16.51 -1.17
N TYR A 312 -17.00 17.00 -1.59
CA TYR A 312 -18.13 16.14 -1.95
C TYR A 312 -17.82 15.25 -3.17
N ALA A 313 -17.18 15.79 -4.20
CA ALA A 313 -16.78 15.00 -5.36
C ALA A 313 -15.81 13.86 -4.99
N ASP A 314 -14.92 14.13 -4.06
CA ASP A 314 -13.98 13.13 -3.56
C ASP A 314 -14.66 12.06 -2.70
N LEU A 315 -15.51 12.46 -1.77
CA LEU A 315 -16.31 11.53 -0.98
C LEU A 315 -17.19 10.65 -1.87
N TYR A 316 -17.81 11.23 -2.91
CA TYR A 316 -18.57 10.51 -3.91
C TYR A 316 -17.74 9.45 -4.65
N ARG A 317 -16.53 9.82 -5.09
CA ARG A 317 -15.62 8.89 -5.79
C ARG A 317 -15.26 7.69 -4.92
N ARG A 318 -14.95 7.91 -3.65
CA ARG A 318 -14.60 6.84 -2.69
C ARG A 318 -15.77 5.90 -2.44
N THR A 319 -16.97 6.42 -2.25
CA THR A 319 -18.15 5.58 -2.07
C THR A 319 -18.52 4.82 -3.32
N ARG A 320 -18.34 5.40 -4.51
CA ARG A 320 -18.54 4.70 -5.78
C ARG A 320 -17.63 3.47 -5.89
N SER A 321 -16.37 3.62 -5.51
CA SER A 321 -15.38 2.53 -5.50
C SER A 321 -15.78 1.43 -4.50
N LEU A 322 -16.13 1.77 -3.27
CA LEU A 322 -16.60 0.82 -2.25
C LEU A 322 -17.88 0.09 -2.67
N ARG A 323 -18.82 0.80 -3.31
CA ARG A 323 -20.04 0.20 -3.84
C ARG A 323 -19.76 -0.73 -5.02
N GLY A 324 -18.75 -0.42 -5.83
CA GLY A 324 -18.25 -1.31 -6.87
C GLY A 324 -17.85 -2.66 -6.29
N VAL A 325 -17.08 -2.65 -5.21
CA VAL A 325 -16.71 -3.88 -4.48
C VAL A 325 -17.94 -4.63 -3.97
N CYS A 326 -18.88 -3.94 -3.33
CA CYS A 326 -20.10 -4.58 -2.85
C CYS A 326 -20.92 -5.24 -3.98
N ARG A 327 -21.04 -4.58 -5.13
CA ARG A 327 -21.73 -5.15 -6.30
C ARG A 327 -21.02 -6.39 -6.83
N GLU A 328 -19.69 -6.34 -6.89
CA GLU A 328 -18.89 -7.48 -7.29
C GLU A 328 -19.08 -8.66 -6.33
N LEU A 329 -19.03 -8.43 -5.02
CA LEU A 329 -19.31 -9.44 -3.99
C LEU A 329 -20.70 -10.08 -4.19
N ILE A 330 -21.74 -9.27 -4.40
CA ILE A 330 -23.11 -9.75 -4.65
C ILE A 330 -23.16 -10.60 -5.92
N SER A 331 -22.56 -10.13 -7.01
CA SER A 331 -22.51 -10.87 -8.27
C SER A 331 -21.80 -12.21 -8.11
N MET A 332 -20.68 -12.24 -7.37
CA MET A 332 -19.90 -13.46 -7.14
C MET A 332 -20.67 -14.50 -6.30
N ALA A 333 -21.48 -14.06 -5.34
CA ALA A 333 -22.31 -14.95 -4.52
C ALA A 333 -23.25 -15.84 -5.34
N GLY A 334 -23.80 -15.27 -6.43
CA GLY A 334 -24.77 -15.97 -7.30
C GLY A 334 -24.15 -16.77 -8.44
N SER A 335 -22.95 -16.42 -8.91
CA SER A 335 -22.44 -16.88 -10.19
C SER A 335 -21.01 -17.40 -10.21
N SER A 336 -20.25 -17.30 -9.13
CA SER A 336 -18.86 -17.76 -9.12
C SER A 336 -18.72 -19.26 -8.92
N PRO A 337 -18.36 -20.04 -9.96
CA PRO A 337 -18.11 -21.49 -9.80
C PRO A 337 -16.96 -21.79 -8.83
N VAL A 338 -16.00 -20.86 -8.73
CA VAL A 338 -14.85 -21.01 -7.83
C VAL A 338 -15.28 -20.93 -6.38
N LEU A 339 -16.11 -19.93 -6.00
CA LEU A 339 -16.63 -19.83 -4.63
C LEU A 339 -17.53 -21.00 -4.27
N GLN A 340 -18.32 -21.49 -5.24
CA GLN A 340 -19.17 -22.67 -5.04
C GLN A 340 -18.36 -23.95 -4.82
N ALA A 341 -17.16 -24.03 -5.39
CA ALA A 341 -16.25 -25.16 -5.17
C ALA A 341 -15.48 -25.05 -3.85
N GLU A 342 -15.19 -23.83 -3.40
CA GLU A 342 -14.41 -23.58 -2.19
C GLU A 342 -15.24 -23.54 -0.90
N LEU A 343 -16.53 -23.18 -0.99
CA LEU A 343 -17.40 -22.93 0.17
C LEU A 343 -18.71 -23.71 0.06
N SER A 344 -19.15 -24.23 1.20
CA SER A 344 -20.46 -24.90 1.30
C SER A 344 -21.64 -23.93 1.18
N ASP A 345 -21.47 -22.69 1.60
CA ASP A 345 -22.48 -21.63 1.51
C ASP A 345 -21.82 -20.29 1.09
N PRO A 346 -21.62 -20.08 -0.22
CA PRO A 346 -21.06 -18.83 -0.74
C PRO A 346 -21.94 -17.61 -0.47
N GLN A 347 -23.28 -17.78 -0.34
CA GLN A 347 -24.18 -16.67 -0.08
C GLN A 347 -24.03 -16.16 1.35
N ALA A 348 -24.01 -17.04 2.34
CA ALA A 348 -23.79 -16.65 3.73
C ALA A 348 -22.43 -15.98 3.90
N PHE A 349 -21.39 -16.50 3.25
CA PHE A 349 -20.07 -15.89 3.27
C PHE A 349 -20.07 -14.46 2.72
N VAL A 350 -20.66 -14.24 1.54
CA VAL A 350 -20.74 -12.90 0.94
C VAL A 350 -21.58 -11.95 1.78
N GLN A 351 -22.67 -12.44 2.40
CA GLN A 351 -23.47 -11.64 3.33
C GLN A 351 -22.67 -11.18 4.54
N ASP A 352 -21.81 -12.03 5.11
CA ASP A 352 -20.92 -11.65 6.19
C ASP A 352 -19.96 -10.53 5.76
N LEU A 353 -19.30 -10.66 4.60
CA LEU A 353 -18.43 -9.63 4.06
C LEU A 353 -19.16 -8.29 3.83
N LEU A 354 -20.36 -8.35 3.27
CA LEU A 354 -21.19 -7.17 3.06
C LEU A 354 -21.61 -6.52 4.39
N ALA A 355 -21.97 -7.33 5.41
CA ALA A 355 -22.29 -6.81 6.74
C ALA A 355 -21.12 -6.03 7.36
N ARG A 356 -19.89 -6.43 7.10
CA ARG A 356 -18.68 -5.71 7.53
C ARG A 356 -18.45 -4.40 6.75
N MET A 357 -18.88 -4.35 5.48
CA MET A 357 -18.77 -3.15 4.64
C MET A 357 -19.86 -2.11 4.92
N ILE A 358 -21.03 -2.51 5.48
CA ILE A 358 -22.16 -1.59 5.72
C ILE A 358 -21.81 -0.41 6.62
N PRO A 359 -21.16 -0.59 7.80
CA PRO A 359 -20.83 0.53 8.65
C PRO A 359 -19.95 1.56 7.92
N LEU A 360 -19.03 1.07 7.08
CA LEU A 360 -18.16 1.90 6.25
C LEU A 360 -18.99 2.70 5.22
N LEU A 361 -19.89 2.01 4.49
CA LEU A 361 -20.77 2.68 3.53
C LEU A 361 -21.68 3.70 4.18
N ARG A 362 -22.30 3.38 5.33
CA ARG A 362 -23.15 4.31 6.08
C ARG A 362 -22.38 5.53 6.56
N ALA A 363 -21.18 5.34 7.10
CA ALA A 363 -20.35 6.47 7.50
C ALA A 363 -20.05 7.41 6.32
N TYR A 364 -19.85 6.88 5.13
CA TYR A 364 -19.69 7.70 3.92
C TYR A 364 -21.02 8.28 3.42
N ASP A 365 -22.14 7.60 3.57
CA ASP A 365 -23.47 8.09 3.17
C ASP A 365 -23.95 9.23 4.05
N GLU A 366 -23.76 9.15 5.37
CA GLU A 366 -24.04 10.26 6.31
C GLU A 366 -23.25 11.52 5.99
N LEU A 367 -22.15 11.39 5.25
CA LEU A 367 -21.28 12.48 4.85
C LEU A 367 -21.75 13.17 3.57
N CYS A 368 -22.49 12.47 2.75
CA CYS A 368 -22.97 12.95 1.46
C CYS A 368 -24.46 13.27 1.53
N LEU A 369 -24.84 14.20 2.39
CA LEU A 369 -26.22 14.61 2.69
C LEU A 369 -26.99 15.18 1.48
N SER A 370 -26.56 15.02 0.24
CA SER A 370 -27.31 15.44 -0.92
C SER A 370 -28.26 14.34 -1.39
N GLU A 371 -29.52 14.70 -1.64
CA GLU A 371 -30.52 13.80 -2.26
C GLU A 371 -30.04 13.20 -3.61
N GLU A 372 -29.18 13.90 -4.31
CA GLU A 372 -28.57 13.42 -5.55
C GLU A 372 -27.73 12.15 -5.34
N TYR A 373 -27.00 12.08 -4.24
CA TYR A 373 -26.15 10.95 -3.95
C TYR A 373 -26.92 9.67 -3.70
N VAL A 374 -28.09 9.74 -3.04
CA VAL A 374 -28.97 8.61 -2.79
C VAL A 374 -29.48 7.99 -4.12
N ARG A 375 -29.65 8.82 -5.14
CA ARG A 375 -30.12 8.36 -6.48
C ARG A 375 -29.11 7.48 -7.20
N TYR A 376 -27.84 7.52 -6.85
CA TYR A 376 -26.79 6.71 -7.46
C TYR A 376 -26.56 5.36 -6.76
N LEU A 377 -27.29 5.08 -5.68
CA LEU A 377 -27.33 3.75 -5.12
C LEU A 377 -28.05 2.83 -6.11
N SER A 378 -27.45 1.70 -6.45
CA SER A 378 -28.19 0.71 -7.20
C SER A 378 -29.37 0.19 -6.37
N ASP A 379 -30.52 -0.06 -7.00
CA ASP A 379 -31.71 -0.60 -6.35
C ASP A 379 -31.40 -1.86 -5.54
N ASP A 380 -30.50 -2.71 -6.05
CA ASP A 380 -30.05 -3.93 -5.40
C ASP A 380 -29.34 -3.66 -4.07
N LEU A 381 -28.44 -2.68 -4.02
CA LEU A 381 -27.71 -2.31 -2.80
C LEU A 381 -28.64 -1.64 -1.80
N GLN A 382 -29.57 -0.80 -2.26
CA GLN A 382 -30.60 -0.19 -1.41
C GLN A 382 -31.54 -1.25 -0.82
N SER A 383 -31.98 -2.19 -1.64
CA SER A 383 -32.84 -3.31 -1.22
C SER A 383 -32.12 -4.21 -0.21
N TRP A 384 -30.80 -4.38 -0.35
CA TRP A 384 -30.01 -5.17 0.57
C TRP A 384 -29.79 -4.44 1.91
N LEU A 385 -29.44 -3.16 1.87
CA LEU A 385 -29.29 -2.31 3.07
C LEU A 385 -30.60 -2.23 3.86
N GLY A 386 -31.75 -2.06 3.18
CA GLY A 386 -33.07 -1.99 3.81
C GLY A 386 -33.54 -3.31 4.43
N ARG A 387 -32.96 -4.47 4.07
CA ARG A 387 -33.23 -5.76 4.71
C ARG A 387 -32.49 -5.97 6.01
N GLN A 388 -31.38 -5.26 6.23
CA GLN A 388 -30.58 -5.34 7.46
C GLN A 388 -31.13 -4.46 8.58
N ASP A 389 -32.04 -3.52 8.28
CA ASP A 389 -32.68 -2.63 9.27
C ASP A 389 -34.00 -3.20 9.82
N ARG A 390 -34.41 -4.40 9.41
CA ARG A 390 -35.58 -5.13 9.91
C ARG A 390 -35.17 -6.37 10.71
#